data_ae1f70a437fba2ff08680ac598020e14
#
_entry.id   ae1f70a437fba2ff08680ac598020e14
#
_cell.length_a   1.000
_cell.length_b   1.000
_cell.length_c   1.000
_cell.angle_alpha   90.00
_cell.angle_beta   90.00
_cell.angle_gamma   90.00
#
_symmetry.space_group_name_H-M   'P 1'
#
loop_
_entity.id
_entity.type
_entity.pdbx_description
1 polymer ?
#
loop_
_entity_poly.entity_id
_entity_poly.type
_entity_poly.pdbx_seq_one_letter_code
_entity_poly.pdbx_strand_id
1 'polypeptide(L)'
;MHGRGLAGGSAVVFLVPPVGTLVAVEGVDDAEAVEGVRWVRVYRRPGHVFGSLRTGADRAGAVLATGSSRDEALERARRAADAVRFRVDADAP
;
A
#
# COMPACT_ATOMS: atom_id res chain seq x y z
N MET A 1 5.09 16.53 25.62
CA MET A 1 5.09 16.28 25.45
C MET A 1 4.64 15.99 25.00
N HIS A 2 4.71 15.86 25.04
CA HIS A 2 4.50 15.51 24.64
C HIS A 2 4.27 14.75 24.31
N GLY A 3 4.23 14.50 24.25
CA GLY A 3 4.33 13.72 24.21
C GLY A 3 3.90 12.95 24.06
N ARG A 4 3.76 12.54 24.91
CA ARG A 4 3.24 11.88 24.74
C ARG A 4 2.70 11.06 23.82
N GLY A 5 1.86 10.12 23.88
CA GLY A 5 1.44 9.47 22.73
C GLY A 5 1.85 10.18 21.48
N LEU A 6 2.22 11.33 21.73
CA LEU A 6 2.78 12.17 20.71
C LEU A 6 4.15 11.67 20.25
N ALA A 7 4.74 10.76 21.02
CA ALA A 7 6.02 10.22 20.68
C ALA A 7 5.97 9.28 19.48
N GLY A 8 4.78 8.83 19.11
CA GLY A 8 4.67 7.93 17.99
C GLY A 8 4.80 8.62 16.64
N GLY A 9 4.95 7.84 15.61
CA GLY A 9 4.98 8.30 14.25
C GLY A 9 3.94 7.62 13.38
N SER A 10 3.71 8.17 12.22
CA SER A 10 2.87 7.54 11.22
C SER A 10 3.48 7.71 9.84
N ALA A 11 3.12 6.82 8.93
CA ALA A 11 3.62 6.87 7.57
C ALA A 11 2.59 6.30 6.62
N VAL A 12 2.53 6.88 5.43
CA VAL A 12 1.69 6.38 4.35
C VAL A 12 2.60 5.94 3.22
N VAL A 13 2.38 4.73 2.72
CA VAL A 13 3.08 4.21 1.55
C VAL A 13 2.04 3.93 0.48
N PHE A 14 2.25 4.50 -0.70
CA PHE A 14 1.34 4.25 -1.82
C PHE A 14 1.70 2.94 -2.50
N LEU A 15 0.67 2.20 -2.91
CA LEU A 15 0.84 0.94 -3.61
C LEU A 15 1.03 1.25 -5.10
N VAL A 16 2.13 0.76 -5.66
CA VAL A 16 2.48 0.99 -7.07
C VAL A 16 2.28 -0.33 -7.81
N PRO A 17 1.33 -0.39 -8.74
CA PRO A 17 1.07 -1.62 -9.46
C PRO A 17 1.99 -1.76 -10.67
N PRO A 18 2.17 -2.97 -11.17
CA PRO A 18 2.80 -3.13 -12.48
C PRO A 18 1.85 -2.70 -13.59
N VAL A 19 2.38 -2.47 -14.77
CA VAL A 19 1.60 -2.13 -15.95
C VAL A 19 0.84 -3.37 -16.43
N GLY A 20 -0.42 -3.21 -16.78
CA GLY A 20 -1.24 -4.28 -17.30
C GLY A 20 -2.67 -4.20 -16.81
N THR A 21 -3.48 -5.18 -17.18
CA THR A 21 -4.87 -5.25 -16.73
C THR A 21 -4.93 -5.98 -15.41
N LEU A 22 -5.53 -5.34 -14.41
CA LEU A 22 -5.63 -5.92 -13.08
C LEU A 22 -6.55 -7.14 -13.12
N VAL A 23 -6.03 -8.28 -12.67
CA VAL A 23 -6.77 -9.54 -12.60
C VAL A 23 -7.26 -9.78 -11.17
N ALA A 24 -6.40 -9.55 -10.19
CA ALA A 24 -6.73 -9.79 -8.79
C ALA A 24 -5.80 -9.01 -7.89
N VAL A 25 -6.25 -8.76 -6.67
CA VAL A 25 -5.42 -8.20 -5.62
C VAL A 25 -5.33 -9.23 -4.51
N GLU A 26 -4.10 -9.57 -4.12
CA GLU A 26 -3.83 -10.59 -3.11
C GLU A 26 -3.02 -10.00 -1.98
N GLY A 27 -3.10 -10.64 -0.81
CA GLY A 27 -2.25 -10.29 0.31
C GLY A 27 -2.75 -9.12 1.16
N VAL A 28 -3.94 -8.61 0.89
CA VAL A 28 -4.48 -7.50 1.69
C VAL A 28 -4.64 -7.91 3.15
N ASP A 29 -5.11 -9.13 3.42
CA ASP A 29 -5.27 -9.60 4.79
C ASP A 29 -3.92 -9.70 5.50
N ASP A 30 -2.90 -10.18 4.79
CA ASP A 30 -1.56 -10.26 5.35
C ASP A 30 -1.02 -8.86 5.64
N ALA A 31 -1.28 -7.91 4.75
CA ALA A 31 -0.86 -6.54 4.97
C ALA A 31 -1.53 -5.94 6.19
N GLU A 32 -2.82 -6.20 6.36
CA GLU A 32 -3.57 -5.69 7.51
C GLU A 32 -3.10 -6.32 8.81
N ALA A 33 -2.51 -7.49 8.74
CA ALA A 33 -2.01 -8.18 9.92
C ALA A 33 -0.65 -7.66 10.40
N VAL A 34 0.02 -6.84 9.62
CA VAL A 34 1.30 -6.26 10.03
C VAL A 34 1.06 -5.33 11.22
N GLU A 35 1.88 -5.50 12.27
CA GLU A 35 1.73 -4.70 13.48
C GLU A 35 1.80 -3.21 13.14
N GLY A 36 0.90 -2.44 13.72
CA GLY A 36 0.89 -0.99 13.55
C GLY A 36 0.14 -0.50 12.31
N VAL A 37 -0.26 -1.41 11.43
CA VAL A 37 -1.04 -1.02 10.25
C VAL A 37 -2.43 -0.60 10.69
N ARG A 38 -2.83 0.61 10.31
CA ARG A 38 -4.14 1.16 10.67
C ARG A 38 -5.16 0.89 9.59
N TRP A 39 -4.75 0.95 8.33
CA TRP A 39 -5.63 0.59 7.23
C TRP A 39 -4.79 0.29 5.98
N VAL A 40 -5.38 -0.53 5.12
CA VAL A 40 -4.90 -0.81 3.78
C VAL A 40 -6.07 -0.50 2.84
N ARG A 41 -5.83 0.35 1.85
CA ARG A 41 -6.86 0.74 0.90
C ARG A 41 -6.43 0.38 -0.50
N VAL A 42 -7.34 -0.25 -1.23
CA VAL A 42 -7.13 -0.59 -2.64
C VAL A 42 -8.17 0.20 -3.43
N TYR A 43 -7.71 1.03 -4.35
CA TYR A 43 -8.57 1.96 -5.06
C TYR A 43 -9.10 1.42 -6.37
N ARG A 44 -8.51 0.35 -6.89
CA ARG A 44 -8.86 -0.17 -8.21
C ARG A 44 -9.39 -1.58 -8.09
N ARG A 45 -10.23 -1.95 -9.04
CA ARG A 45 -10.88 -3.26 -9.08
C ARG A 45 -10.33 -4.07 -10.25
N PRO A 46 -10.50 -5.41 -10.20
CA PRO A 46 -10.14 -6.23 -11.36
C PRO A 46 -10.82 -5.69 -12.62
N GLY A 47 -10.07 -5.68 -13.70
CA GLY A 47 -10.49 -5.09 -14.96
C GLY A 47 -9.89 -3.72 -15.22
N HIS A 48 -9.40 -3.04 -14.18
CA HIS A 48 -8.75 -1.75 -14.38
C HIS A 48 -7.43 -1.94 -15.13
N VAL A 49 -7.14 -1.06 -16.08
CA VAL A 49 -5.90 -1.11 -16.84
C VAL A 49 -4.93 -0.09 -16.27
N PHE A 50 -3.79 -0.60 -15.77
CA PHE A 50 -2.72 0.27 -15.30
C PHE A 50 -1.79 0.57 -16.47
N GLY A 51 -1.73 1.82 -16.87
CA GLY A 51 -0.83 2.26 -17.92
C GLY A 51 0.51 2.73 -17.35
N SER A 52 1.18 3.59 -18.11
CA SER A 52 2.41 4.18 -17.65
C SER A 52 2.17 5.00 -16.38
N LEU A 53 3.00 4.83 -15.37
CA LEU A 53 2.85 5.50 -14.10
C LEU A 53 3.67 6.78 -14.00
N ARG A 54 4.02 7.37 -15.11
CA ARG A 54 4.89 8.55 -15.10
C ARG A 54 4.31 9.71 -14.32
N THR A 55 3.00 9.85 -14.31
CA THR A 55 2.37 10.97 -13.61
C THR A 55 2.06 10.66 -12.17
N GLY A 56 2.11 9.39 -11.78
CA GLY A 56 1.69 8.98 -10.44
C GLY A 56 0.19 9.10 -10.21
N ALA A 57 -0.58 9.41 -11.24
CA ALA A 57 -2.00 9.64 -11.08
C ALA A 57 -2.79 8.34 -10.91
N ASP A 58 -2.25 7.23 -11.36
CA ASP A 58 -2.96 5.96 -11.34
C ASP A 58 -2.51 5.10 -10.17
N ARG A 59 -2.72 5.61 -8.96
CA ARG A 59 -2.35 4.89 -7.76
C ARG A 59 -3.30 3.75 -7.51
N ALA A 60 -2.73 2.61 -7.11
CA ALA A 60 -3.52 1.41 -6.86
C ALA A 60 -4.07 1.36 -5.45
N GLY A 61 -3.44 2.05 -4.52
CA GLY A 61 -3.89 2.05 -3.13
C GLY A 61 -2.86 2.69 -2.21
N ALA A 62 -3.07 2.51 -0.92
CA ALA A 62 -2.17 3.05 0.10
C ALA A 62 -2.27 2.25 1.39
N VAL A 63 -1.22 2.34 2.19
CA VAL A 63 -1.16 1.74 3.53
C VAL A 63 -0.80 2.84 4.51
N LEU A 64 -1.53 2.92 5.63
CA LEU A 64 -1.16 3.77 6.75
C LEU A 64 -0.73 2.88 7.91
N ALA A 65 0.44 3.14 8.46
CA ALA A 65 0.92 2.46 9.64
C ALA A 65 1.39 3.46 10.68
N THR A 66 1.43 3.00 11.93
CA THR A 66 1.94 3.79 13.04
C THR A 66 3.05 3.00 13.73
N GLY A 67 3.87 3.67 14.49
CA GLY A 67 4.93 3.06 15.25
C GLY A 67 5.38 3.99 16.37
N SER A 68 6.40 3.56 17.12
CA SER A 68 6.96 4.39 18.18
C SER A 68 7.79 5.53 17.61
N SER A 69 8.14 5.46 16.33
CA SER A 69 8.85 6.51 15.62
C SER A 69 8.36 6.53 14.19
N ARG A 70 8.70 7.60 13.48
CA ARG A 70 8.38 7.70 12.07
C ARG A 70 9.07 6.60 11.26
N ASP A 71 10.31 6.30 11.59
CA ASP A 71 11.06 5.25 10.88
C ASP A 71 10.40 3.90 11.07
N GLU A 72 9.95 3.59 12.28
CA GLU A 72 9.26 2.34 12.53
C GLU A 72 7.94 2.29 11.78
N ALA A 73 7.20 3.39 11.78
CA ALA A 73 5.93 3.44 11.05
C ALA A 73 6.16 3.22 9.56
N LEU A 74 7.20 3.83 9.01
CA LEU A 74 7.50 3.68 7.58
C LEU A 74 7.89 2.24 7.25
N GLU A 75 8.70 1.61 8.10
CA GLU A 75 9.08 0.22 7.89
C GLU A 75 7.85 -0.69 7.89
N ARG A 76 6.95 -0.46 8.83
CA ARG A 76 5.71 -1.25 8.91
C ARG A 76 4.83 -1.03 7.69
N ALA A 77 4.71 0.21 7.23
CA ALA A 77 3.92 0.51 6.05
C ALA A 77 4.51 -0.15 4.81
N ARG A 78 5.84 -0.14 4.69
CA ARG A 78 6.51 -0.80 3.56
C ARG A 78 6.33 -2.30 3.61
N ARG A 79 6.43 -2.89 4.79
CA ARG A 79 6.22 -4.33 4.94
C ARG A 79 4.81 -4.72 4.52
N ALA A 80 3.84 -3.93 4.92
CA ALA A 80 2.47 -4.18 4.53
C ALA A 80 2.27 -3.98 3.03
N ALA A 81 2.86 -2.93 2.47
CA ALA A 81 2.77 -2.68 1.04
C ALA A 81 3.35 -3.84 0.24
N ASP A 82 4.47 -4.41 0.71
CA ASP A 82 5.11 -5.54 0.03
C ASP A 82 4.24 -6.80 0.09
N ALA A 83 3.36 -6.91 1.07
CA ALA A 83 2.48 -8.07 1.18
C ALA A 83 1.33 -8.00 0.17
N VAL A 84 0.97 -6.81 -0.29
CA VAL A 84 -0.10 -6.65 -1.27
C VAL A 84 0.45 -6.93 -2.65
N ARG A 85 -0.21 -7.80 -3.39
CA ARG A 85 0.22 -8.18 -4.74
C ARG A 85 -0.88 -7.88 -5.73
N PHE A 86 -0.54 -7.11 -6.74
CA PHE A 86 -1.44 -6.83 -7.85
C PHE A 86 -1.09 -7.79 -8.97
N ARG A 87 -1.99 -8.75 -9.20
CA ARG A 87 -1.82 -9.67 -10.32
C ARG A 87 -2.37 -9.01 -11.56
N VAL A 88 -1.52 -8.83 -12.55
CA VAL A 88 -1.91 -8.18 -13.79
C VAL A 88 -1.63 -9.11 -14.95
N ASP A 89 -2.38 -8.90 -16.02
CA ASP A 89 -2.16 -9.56 -17.30
C ASP A 89 -1.52 -8.54 -18.23
N ALA A 90 -0.22 -8.65 -18.40
CA ALA A 90 0.52 -7.69 -19.20
C ALA A 90 0.31 -7.92 -20.71
N ASP A 91 -0.17 -9.10 -21.08
CA ASP A 91 -0.42 -9.43 -22.47
C ASP A 91 -1.83 -9.09 -22.91
N ALA A 92 -2.68 -8.66 -21.97
CA ALA A 92 -4.04 -8.30 -22.31
C ALA A 92 -4.03 -7.05 -23.20
N PRO A 93 -4.80 -7.06 -24.28
CA PRO A 93 -4.88 -5.87 -25.14
C PRO A 93 -5.53 -4.70 -24.44
#